data_255d0bee3aa4705188c3b3244656f090
#
_entry.id   255d0bee3aa4705188c3b3244656f090
#
_cell.length_a   1.000
_cell.length_b   1.000
_cell.length_c   1.000
_cell.angle_alpha   90.00
_cell.angle_beta   90.00
_cell.angle_gamma   90.00
#
_symmetry.space_group_name_H-M   'P 1'
#
loop_
_entity.id
_entity.type
_entity.pdbx_description
1 polymer ?
#
loop_
_entity_poly.entity_id
_entity_poly.type
_entity_poly.pdbx_seq_one_letter_code
_entity_poly.pdbx_strand_id
1 'polypeptide(L)'
;MASVQLDSITRRFSQAVAIEDITFEVPDGQFWVLVGPSGCGKSTILRTIAGLESATSGNLYIGEVLVNQVPARQRDVAMVFQNYALYPNMTVAENIAFGLKMRGADAKTQQERVETMARILDITHLLNRKPRQLSGGQQQRVALGRAIARQPQVFLLDEPLSNLDAQLRDGTRSELKQLHQQVGITTIYVTHDQVEAMTLADRIVILERGKIQQIGEPQSIYAHPANRMVATFLGNPPMNILPVTYTNDAFHLEGQKIPCPSTLGDSLHAGQHFDLGIRPEHIRVSEDAHLITEVSVVEPLGRETLIRVKLPMEERSPQITLNVQVSPDLRVISGDRLPLSLDLDRLFLFDPTTGQRIYPTG
;
A
#
# COMPACT_ATOMS: atom_id res chain seq x y z
N MET A 1 -6.37 -16.25 18.71
CA MET A 1 -5.43 -15.33 18.10
C MET A 1 -5.57 -14.01 18.85
N ALA A 2 -4.92 -12.94 18.50
CA ALA A 2 -4.94 -11.74 19.32
C ALA A 2 -5.03 -10.48 18.46
N SER A 3 -5.73 -9.45 18.94
CA SER A 3 -5.64 -8.10 18.39
C SER A 3 -4.26 -7.49 18.62
N VAL A 4 -3.90 -6.47 17.85
CA VAL A 4 -2.69 -5.67 18.04
C VAL A 4 -3.09 -4.21 18.15
N GLN A 5 -2.82 -3.58 19.29
CA GLN A 5 -3.15 -2.19 19.52
C GLN A 5 -1.88 -1.37 19.77
N LEU A 6 -1.73 -0.31 19.00
CA LEU A 6 -0.75 0.75 19.18
C LEU A 6 -1.48 1.97 19.73
N ASP A 7 -1.02 2.51 20.84
CA ASP A 7 -1.55 3.71 21.46
C ASP A 7 -0.42 4.74 21.60
N SER A 8 -0.45 5.77 20.77
CA SER A 8 0.49 6.89 20.73
C SER A 8 1.96 6.45 20.64
N ILE A 9 2.24 5.39 19.89
CA ILE A 9 3.59 4.85 19.73
C ILE A 9 4.48 5.84 18.99
N THR A 10 5.56 6.22 19.66
CA THR A 10 6.63 7.05 19.08
C THR A 10 7.96 6.32 19.18
N ARG A 11 8.77 6.39 18.11
CA ARG A 11 10.14 5.89 18.10
C ARG A 11 11.09 6.95 17.55
N ARG A 12 12.09 7.28 18.34
CA ARG A 12 13.18 8.22 17.99
C ARG A 12 14.51 7.51 17.99
N PHE A 13 15.32 7.77 16.97
CA PHE A 13 16.72 7.32 16.88
C PHE A 13 17.62 8.56 17.04
N SER A 14 18.30 8.68 18.15
CA SER A 14 19.11 9.86 18.48
C SER A 14 18.32 11.17 18.30
N GLN A 15 18.54 11.89 17.21
CA GLN A 15 17.83 13.17 16.92
C GLN A 15 16.71 13.00 15.87
N ALA A 16 16.62 11.87 15.19
CA ALA A 16 15.62 11.64 14.15
C ALA A 16 14.38 10.91 14.68
N VAL A 17 13.20 11.44 14.36
CA VAL A 17 11.91 10.77 14.64
C VAL A 17 11.61 9.84 13.48
N ALA A 18 11.53 8.54 13.73
CA ALA A 18 11.21 7.54 12.71
C ALA A 18 9.68 7.35 12.59
N ILE A 19 8.97 7.33 13.73
CA ILE A 19 7.50 7.29 13.80
C ILE A 19 7.06 8.15 14.98
N GLU A 20 5.93 8.84 14.83
CA GLU A 20 5.40 9.78 15.80
C GLU A 20 3.89 9.60 15.97
N ASP A 21 3.47 9.37 17.21
CA ASP A 21 2.06 9.27 17.62
C ASP A 21 1.24 8.28 16.80
N ILE A 22 1.77 7.07 16.62
CA ILE A 22 1.11 6.02 15.85
C ILE A 22 0.05 5.36 16.72
N THR A 23 -1.22 5.52 16.32
CA THR A 23 -2.38 4.97 17.03
C THR A 23 -3.30 4.24 16.05
N PHE A 24 -3.44 2.94 16.23
CA PHE A 24 -4.43 2.09 15.54
C PHE A 24 -4.57 0.74 16.24
N GLU A 25 -5.67 0.05 15.93
CA GLU A 25 -5.93 -1.30 16.41
C GLU A 25 -6.22 -2.22 15.23
N VAL A 26 -5.50 -3.35 15.16
CA VAL A 26 -5.76 -4.45 14.24
C VAL A 26 -6.62 -5.47 14.97
N PRO A 27 -7.89 -5.66 14.62
CA PRO A 27 -8.75 -6.67 15.20
C PRO A 27 -8.22 -8.08 15.00
N ASP A 28 -8.62 -9.00 15.87
CA ASP A 28 -8.26 -10.41 15.75
C ASP A 28 -8.67 -10.99 14.38
N GLY A 29 -7.75 -11.70 13.74
CA GLY A 29 -7.96 -12.37 12.46
C GLY A 29 -7.95 -11.47 11.23
N GLN A 30 -7.77 -10.16 11.33
CA GLN A 30 -7.70 -9.25 10.18
C GLN A 30 -6.31 -9.18 9.56
N PHE A 31 -6.30 -8.84 8.25
CA PHE A 31 -5.10 -8.60 7.45
C PHE A 31 -4.96 -7.09 7.20
N TRP A 32 -4.04 -6.44 7.92
CA TRP A 32 -3.77 -5.01 7.74
C TRP A 32 -2.47 -4.78 7.02
N VAL A 33 -2.47 -3.80 6.11
CA VAL A 33 -1.31 -3.46 5.30
C VAL A 33 -0.82 -2.05 5.61
N LEU A 34 0.46 -1.93 5.97
CA LEU A 34 1.14 -0.64 6.13
C LEU A 34 1.81 -0.27 4.81
N VAL A 35 1.43 0.87 4.24
CA VAL A 35 2.00 1.37 2.97
C VAL A 35 2.47 2.81 3.11
N GLY A 36 3.31 3.23 2.19
CA GLY A 36 3.82 4.59 2.11
C GLY A 36 5.20 4.65 1.45
N PRO A 37 5.73 5.85 1.17
CA PRO A 37 7.04 6.04 0.58
C PRO A 37 8.17 5.35 1.37
N SER A 38 9.31 5.13 0.72
CA SER A 38 10.49 4.58 1.38
C SER A 38 10.92 5.48 2.55
N GLY A 39 11.26 4.87 3.69
CA GLY A 39 11.69 5.60 4.89
C GLY A 39 10.54 6.22 5.72
N CYS A 40 9.26 6.01 5.40
CA CYS A 40 8.15 6.59 6.17
C CYS A 40 7.85 5.91 7.52
N GLY A 41 8.60 4.87 7.91
CA GLY A 41 8.47 4.23 9.24
C GLY A 41 7.80 2.86 9.28
N LYS A 42 7.35 2.27 8.16
CA LYS A 42 6.64 0.97 8.09
C LYS A 42 7.38 -0.17 8.83
N SER A 43 8.62 -0.44 8.44
CA SER A 43 9.43 -1.50 9.05
C SER A 43 9.78 -1.18 10.51
N THR A 44 9.85 0.10 10.90
CA THR A 44 10.03 0.50 12.30
C THR A 44 8.81 0.10 13.13
N ILE A 45 7.59 0.36 12.65
CA ILE A 45 6.36 -0.08 13.32
C ILE A 45 6.36 -1.60 13.45
N LEU A 46 6.62 -2.33 12.35
CA LEU A 46 6.63 -3.79 12.35
C LEU A 46 7.63 -4.36 13.34
N ARG A 47 8.87 -3.82 13.37
CA ARG A 47 9.93 -4.24 14.31
C ARG A 47 9.61 -3.88 15.76
N THR A 48 8.91 -2.77 15.99
CA THR A 48 8.43 -2.39 17.32
C THR A 48 7.39 -3.41 17.82
N ILE A 49 6.45 -3.84 16.98
CA ILE A 49 5.48 -4.89 17.31
C ILE A 49 6.20 -6.22 17.58
N ALA A 50 7.19 -6.57 16.76
CA ALA A 50 7.99 -7.78 16.95
C ALA A 50 8.85 -7.79 18.22
N GLY A 51 9.08 -6.62 18.84
CA GLY A 51 9.99 -6.47 20.00
C GLY A 51 11.46 -6.46 19.63
N LEU A 52 11.77 -6.22 18.34
CA LEU A 52 13.13 -6.02 17.83
C LEU A 52 13.61 -4.58 18.02
N GLU A 53 12.67 -3.67 18.19
CA GLU A 53 12.91 -2.27 18.55
C GLU A 53 11.99 -1.87 19.71
N SER A 54 12.47 -0.97 20.57
CA SER A 54 11.69 -0.47 21.70
C SER A 54 11.00 0.84 21.33
N ALA A 55 9.73 1.00 21.67
CA ALA A 55 9.08 2.31 21.59
C ALA A 55 9.78 3.31 22.52
N THR A 56 9.87 4.57 22.13
CA THR A 56 10.35 5.66 22.98
C THR A 56 9.25 6.12 23.94
N SER A 57 8.00 6.13 23.47
CA SER A 57 6.79 6.42 24.27
C SER A 57 5.58 5.72 23.66
N GLY A 58 4.45 5.73 24.36
CA GLY A 58 3.21 5.08 23.99
C GLY A 58 3.14 3.63 24.47
N ASN A 59 2.01 2.98 24.24
CA ASN A 59 1.71 1.62 24.70
C ASN A 59 1.43 0.69 23.53
N LEU A 60 1.97 -0.52 23.59
CA LEU A 60 1.72 -1.59 22.62
C LEU A 60 1.11 -2.79 23.32
N TYR A 61 -0.04 -3.23 22.81
CA TYR A 61 -0.73 -4.40 23.31
C TYR A 61 -0.83 -5.50 22.27
N ILE A 62 -0.71 -6.75 22.70
CA ILE A 62 -1.04 -7.95 21.91
C ILE A 62 -2.10 -8.69 22.71
N GLY A 63 -3.33 -8.75 22.20
CA GLY A 63 -4.49 -9.07 23.00
C GLY A 63 -4.63 -8.07 24.15
N GLU A 64 -4.81 -8.57 25.37
CA GLU A 64 -4.94 -7.73 26.57
C GLU A 64 -3.57 -7.43 27.25
N VAL A 65 -2.46 -7.93 26.70
CA VAL A 65 -1.14 -7.86 27.33
C VAL A 65 -0.36 -6.65 26.83
N LEU A 66 0.06 -5.77 27.75
CA LEU A 66 1.03 -4.70 27.46
C LEU A 66 2.41 -5.31 27.23
N VAL A 67 2.94 -5.19 26.01
CA VAL A 67 4.17 -5.88 25.59
C VAL A 67 5.40 -4.98 25.47
N ASN A 68 5.34 -3.72 25.89
CA ASN A 68 6.45 -2.78 25.77
C ASN A 68 7.78 -3.32 26.30
N GLN A 69 7.75 -3.99 27.45
CA GLN A 69 8.93 -4.58 28.11
C GLN A 69 9.09 -6.08 27.87
N VAL A 70 8.17 -6.71 27.11
CA VAL A 70 8.23 -8.14 26.80
C VAL A 70 9.25 -8.38 25.69
N PRO A 71 10.28 -9.23 25.90
CA PRO A 71 11.27 -9.54 24.88
C PRO A 71 10.62 -10.23 23.67
N ALA A 72 11.16 -10.02 22.45
CA ALA A 72 10.62 -10.56 21.20
C ALA A 72 10.29 -12.06 21.24
N ARG A 73 11.17 -12.87 21.87
CA ARG A 73 10.97 -14.34 22.02
C ARG A 73 9.73 -14.74 22.82
N GLN A 74 9.18 -13.83 23.64
CA GLN A 74 8.03 -14.08 24.53
C GLN A 74 6.74 -13.44 24.03
N ARG A 75 6.78 -12.62 22.95
CA ARG A 75 5.58 -11.93 22.41
C ARG A 75 4.67 -12.85 21.60
N ASP A 76 5.06 -14.07 21.36
CA ASP A 76 4.34 -15.05 20.52
C ASP A 76 3.95 -14.51 19.13
N VAL A 77 4.83 -13.72 18.53
CA VAL A 77 4.72 -13.21 17.18
C VAL A 77 5.67 -13.98 16.23
N ALA A 78 5.27 -14.18 14.98
CA ALA A 78 6.15 -14.69 13.94
C ALA A 78 6.40 -13.60 12.90
N MET A 79 7.66 -13.45 12.48
CA MET A 79 8.05 -12.47 11.48
C MET A 79 8.75 -13.14 10.30
N VAL A 80 8.32 -12.76 9.09
CA VAL A 80 9.00 -13.07 7.82
C VAL A 80 9.69 -11.80 7.35
N PHE A 81 10.99 -11.88 7.16
CA PHE A 81 11.83 -10.78 6.69
C PHE A 81 11.88 -10.74 5.16
N GLN A 82 12.20 -9.60 4.60
CA GLN A 82 12.35 -9.38 3.17
C GLN A 82 13.29 -10.39 2.48
N ASN A 83 14.36 -10.79 3.15
CA ASN A 83 15.35 -11.77 2.65
C ASN A 83 15.02 -13.22 3.07
N TYR A 84 13.78 -13.48 3.54
CA TYR A 84 13.29 -14.77 4.02
C TYR A 84 14.03 -15.33 5.25
N ALA A 85 15.29 -14.98 5.47
CA ALA A 85 16.16 -15.37 6.59
C ALA A 85 16.12 -16.88 6.89
N LEU A 86 16.12 -17.73 5.86
CA LEU A 86 16.17 -19.19 6.02
C LEU A 86 17.54 -19.63 6.55
N TYR A 87 17.54 -20.69 7.35
CA TYR A 87 18.77 -21.30 7.83
C TYR A 87 19.44 -22.09 6.70
N PRO A 88 20.58 -21.65 6.14
CA PRO A 88 21.12 -22.18 4.88
C PRO A 88 21.62 -23.61 4.98
N ASN A 89 22.01 -24.06 6.17
CA ASN A 89 22.53 -25.40 6.42
C ASN A 89 21.44 -26.43 6.74
N MET A 90 20.22 -26.00 7.00
CA MET A 90 19.07 -26.83 7.31
C MET A 90 18.27 -27.16 6.05
N THR A 91 17.64 -28.32 6.02
CA THR A 91 16.64 -28.69 5.00
C THR A 91 15.38 -27.86 5.15
N VAL A 92 14.43 -27.97 4.19
CA VAL A 92 13.10 -27.35 4.29
C VAL A 92 12.36 -27.85 5.52
N ALA A 93 12.34 -29.18 5.74
CA ALA A 93 11.72 -29.78 6.93
C ALA A 93 12.30 -29.24 8.24
N GLU A 94 13.61 -29.16 8.34
CA GLU A 94 14.32 -28.64 9.51
C GLU A 94 14.05 -27.14 9.72
N ASN A 95 13.99 -26.34 8.65
CA ASN A 95 13.62 -24.92 8.73
C ASN A 95 12.22 -24.76 9.32
N ILE A 96 11.21 -25.51 8.83
CA ILE A 96 9.83 -25.44 9.31
C ILE A 96 9.74 -25.90 10.76
N ALA A 97 10.43 -27.00 11.12
CA ALA A 97 10.44 -27.57 12.47
C ALA A 97 11.19 -26.72 13.49
N PHE A 98 12.10 -25.84 13.08
CA PHE A 98 13.05 -25.16 13.98
C PHE A 98 12.36 -24.44 15.14
N GLY A 99 11.32 -23.65 14.86
CA GLY A 99 10.60 -22.92 15.90
C GLY A 99 9.88 -23.82 16.90
N LEU A 100 9.37 -24.94 16.45
CA LEU A 100 8.73 -25.97 17.29
C LEU A 100 9.76 -26.66 18.20
N LYS A 101 10.92 -27.02 17.62
CA LYS A 101 12.03 -27.62 18.35
C LYS A 101 12.53 -26.71 19.47
N MET A 102 12.65 -25.39 19.21
CA MET A 102 13.09 -24.42 20.21
C MET A 102 12.07 -24.22 21.35
N ARG A 103 10.80 -24.55 21.11
CA ARG A 103 9.72 -24.55 22.13
C ARG A 103 9.60 -25.90 22.85
N GLY A 104 10.44 -26.88 22.56
CA GLY A 104 10.43 -28.19 23.21
C GLY A 104 9.33 -29.13 22.73
N ALA A 105 8.73 -28.89 21.55
CA ALA A 105 7.76 -29.82 20.97
C ALA A 105 8.42 -31.19 20.70
N ASP A 106 7.67 -32.27 20.95
CA ASP A 106 8.13 -33.63 20.68
C ASP A 106 8.27 -33.90 19.16
N ALA A 107 9.02 -34.94 18.82
CA ALA A 107 9.33 -35.28 17.42
C ALA A 107 8.08 -35.58 16.57
N LYS A 108 7.04 -36.19 17.17
CA LYS A 108 5.79 -36.50 16.48
C LYS A 108 5.04 -35.22 16.12
N THR A 109 4.87 -34.32 17.08
CA THR A 109 4.24 -33.00 16.85
C THR A 109 5.01 -32.18 15.82
N GLN A 110 6.35 -32.19 15.86
CA GLN A 110 7.17 -31.52 14.84
C GLN A 110 6.91 -32.08 13.44
N GLN A 111 6.90 -33.41 13.30
CA GLN A 111 6.67 -34.07 12.01
C GLN A 111 5.26 -33.77 11.45
N GLU A 112 4.21 -33.96 12.26
CA GLU A 112 2.82 -33.69 11.88
C GLU A 112 2.63 -32.23 11.40
N ARG A 113 3.27 -31.27 12.10
CA ARG A 113 3.22 -29.86 11.73
C ARG A 113 3.96 -29.55 10.45
N VAL A 114 5.16 -30.13 10.25
CA VAL A 114 5.93 -29.99 9.01
C VAL A 114 5.15 -30.52 7.82
N GLU A 115 4.58 -31.70 7.93
CA GLU A 115 3.78 -32.32 6.86
C GLU A 115 2.53 -31.50 6.54
N THR A 116 1.84 -30.99 7.57
CA THR A 116 0.67 -30.13 7.40
C THR A 116 1.03 -28.83 6.66
N MET A 117 2.08 -28.13 7.10
CA MET A 117 2.51 -26.90 6.44
C MET A 117 3.04 -27.16 5.02
N ALA A 118 3.76 -28.25 4.82
CA ALA A 118 4.27 -28.61 3.50
C ALA A 118 3.13 -28.90 2.49
N ARG A 119 2.03 -29.47 2.96
CA ARG A 119 0.84 -29.72 2.15
C ARG A 119 0.09 -28.43 1.83
N ILE A 120 -0.16 -27.58 2.83
CA ILE A 120 -0.86 -26.29 2.65
C ILE A 120 -0.11 -25.40 1.65
N LEU A 121 1.24 -25.40 1.70
CA LEU A 121 2.10 -24.53 0.90
C LEU A 121 2.59 -25.20 -0.40
N ASP A 122 2.15 -26.43 -0.69
CA ASP A 122 2.56 -27.21 -1.87
C ASP A 122 4.09 -27.38 -2.01
N ILE A 123 4.77 -27.64 -0.88
CA ILE A 123 6.24 -27.84 -0.83
C ILE A 123 6.65 -29.22 -0.30
N THR A 124 5.74 -30.19 -0.25
CA THR A 124 6.01 -31.55 0.26
C THR A 124 7.18 -32.21 -0.48
N HIS A 125 7.26 -32.01 -1.80
CA HIS A 125 8.33 -32.55 -2.65
C HIS A 125 9.69 -31.89 -2.44
N LEU A 126 9.77 -30.81 -1.63
CA LEU A 126 10.96 -30.04 -1.34
C LEU A 126 11.55 -30.30 0.06
N LEU A 127 10.88 -31.08 0.93
CA LEU A 127 11.21 -31.22 2.35
C LEU A 127 12.68 -31.55 2.64
N ASN A 128 13.31 -32.33 1.76
CA ASN A 128 14.71 -32.76 1.91
C ASN A 128 15.72 -31.79 1.25
N ARG A 129 15.28 -30.77 0.56
CA ARG A 129 16.15 -29.76 -0.09
C ARG A 129 16.63 -28.71 0.91
N LYS A 130 17.78 -28.09 0.58
CA LYS A 130 18.32 -26.94 1.29
C LYS A 130 17.93 -25.62 0.57
N PRO A 131 17.90 -24.47 1.25
CA PRO A 131 17.52 -23.19 0.67
C PRO A 131 18.20 -22.84 -0.66
N ARG A 132 19.49 -23.14 -0.82
CA ARG A 132 20.26 -22.90 -2.05
C ARG A 132 19.76 -23.68 -3.29
N GLN A 133 18.91 -24.67 -3.08
CA GLN A 133 18.35 -25.52 -4.13
C GLN A 133 16.92 -25.13 -4.51
N LEU A 134 16.43 -24.00 -3.97
CA LEU A 134 15.06 -23.52 -4.11
C LEU A 134 15.01 -22.22 -4.92
N SER A 135 13.96 -22.03 -5.71
CA SER A 135 13.62 -20.75 -6.31
C SER A 135 13.21 -19.72 -5.24
N GLY A 136 13.19 -18.43 -5.58
CA GLY A 136 12.76 -17.37 -4.65
C GLY A 136 11.36 -17.63 -4.06
N GLY A 137 10.37 -17.98 -4.89
CA GLY A 137 9.02 -18.30 -4.42
C GLY A 137 8.97 -19.54 -3.53
N GLN A 138 9.79 -20.56 -3.81
CA GLN A 138 9.89 -21.73 -2.94
C GLN A 138 10.52 -21.36 -1.59
N GLN A 139 11.57 -20.54 -1.56
CA GLN A 139 12.15 -20.04 -0.32
C GLN A 139 11.16 -19.25 0.51
N GLN A 140 10.35 -18.42 -0.13
CA GLN A 140 9.28 -17.67 0.52
C GLN A 140 8.24 -18.61 1.16
N ARG A 141 7.73 -19.60 0.43
CA ARG A 141 6.77 -20.58 0.98
C ARG A 141 7.37 -21.31 2.19
N VAL A 142 8.66 -21.66 2.15
CA VAL A 142 9.36 -22.24 3.31
C VAL A 142 9.41 -21.26 4.48
N ALA A 143 9.68 -19.98 4.26
CA ALA A 143 9.71 -18.98 5.31
C ALA A 143 8.31 -18.77 5.94
N LEU A 144 7.25 -18.74 5.12
CA LEU A 144 5.86 -18.71 5.58
C LEU A 144 5.55 -19.97 6.43
N GLY A 145 5.90 -21.15 5.93
CA GLY A 145 5.70 -22.41 6.65
C GLY A 145 6.40 -22.45 8.00
N ARG A 146 7.66 -21.99 8.06
CA ARG A 146 8.41 -21.87 9.32
C ARG A 146 7.72 -20.94 10.32
N ALA A 147 7.19 -19.82 9.83
CA ALA A 147 6.54 -18.82 10.67
C ALA A 147 5.19 -19.32 11.22
N ILE A 148 4.36 -19.93 10.36
CA ILE A 148 3.00 -20.38 10.72
C ILE A 148 3.01 -21.70 11.51
N ALA A 149 4.00 -22.60 11.28
CA ALA A 149 4.07 -23.91 11.94
C ALA A 149 3.97 -23.80 13.48
N ARG A 150 4.49 -22.74 14.05
CA ARG A 150 4.47 -22.47 15.51
C ARG A 150 3.17 -21.90 16.03
N GLN A 151 2.16 -21.66 15.18
CA GLN A 151 0.86 -21.06 15.52
C GLN A 151 0.99 -19.75 16.32
N PRO A 152 1.61 -18.72 15.73
CA PRO A 152 1.78 -17.44 16.44
C PRO A 152 0.43 -16.75 16.64
N GLN A 153 0.32 -15.88 17.65
CA GLN A 153 -0.84 -15.01 17.84
C GLN A 153 -0.94 -13.92 16.78
N VAL A 154 0.22 -13.42 16.30
CA VAL A 154 0.32 -12.35 15.30
C VAL A 154 1.38 -12.72 14.26
N PHE A 155 1.06 -12.47 13.00
CA PHE A 155 1.93 -12.71 11.85
C PHE A 155 2.39 -11.38 11.23
N LEU A 156 3.69 -11.18 11.17
CA LEU A 156 4.33 -9.96 10.70
C LEU A 156 5.11 -10.24 9.43
N LEU A 157 4.83 -9.49 8.37
CA LEU A 157 5.41 -9.69 7.05
C LEU A 157 6.09 -8.40 6.57
N ASP A 158 7.43 -8.40 6.48
CA ASP A 158 8.24 -7.24 6.03
C ASP A 158 8.63 -7.41 4.57
N GLU A 159 7.86 -6.83 3.65
CA GLU A 159 8.03 -6.87 2.19
C GLU A 159 8.30 -8.28 1.60
N PRO A 160 7.50 -9.30 1.93
CA PRO A 160 7.82 -10.69 1.62
C PRO A 160 7.79 -11.02 0.12
N LEU A 161 7.18 -10.20 -0.74
CA LEU A 161 7.07 -10.42 -2.19
C LEU A 161 8.08 -9.60 -3.00
N SER A 162 8.83 -8.69 -2.38
CA SER A 162 9.68 -7.72 -3.08
C SER A 162 10.79 -8.36 -3.92
N ASN A 163 11.29 -9.55 -3.53
CA ASN A 163 12.37 -10.26 -4.22
C ASN A 163 11.88 -11.23 -5.32
N LEU A 164 10.57 -11.23 -5.64
CA LEU A 164 10.00 -12.06 -6.68
C LEU A 164 9.88 -11.29 -8.00
N ASP A 165 9.99 -11.99 -9.12
CA ASP A 165 9.61 -11.44 -10.43
C ASP A 165 8.10 -11.18 -10.51
N ALA A 166 7.67 -10.36 -11.49
CA ALA A 166 6.29 -9.89 -11.58
C ALA A 166 5.28 -11.03 -11.73
N GLN A 167 5.56 -12.04 -12.57
CA GLN A 167 4.65 -13.15 -12.81
C GLN A 167 4.47 -14.02 -11.55
N LEU A 168 5.55 -14.31 -10.86
CA LEU A 168 5.54 -15.10 -9.63
C LEU A 168 4.87 -14.33 -8.48
N ARG A 169 5.04 -13.00 -8.44
CA ARG A 169 4.43 -12.12 -7.44
C ARG A 169 2.91 -12.18 -7.48
N ASP A 170 2.31 -12.12 -8.68
CA ASP A 170 0.85 -12.17 -8.84
C ASP A 170 0.24 -13.50 -8.35
N GLY A 171 0.85 -14.62 -8.69
CA GLY A 171 0.44 -15.94 -8.19
C GLY A 171 0.56 -16.04 -6.67
N THR A 172 1.72 -15.65 -6.14
CA THR A 172 2.01 -15.76 -4.70
C THR A 172 1.13 -14.83 -3.86
N ARG A 173 0.74 -13.66 -4.38
CA ARG A 173 -0.21 -12.77 -3.71
C ARG A 173 -1.56 -13.45 -3.49
N SER A 174 -2.10 -14.12 -4.52
CA SER A 174 -3.35 -14.87 -4.42
C SER A 174 -3.26 -16.03 -3.43
N GLU A 175 -2.14 -16.77 -3.44
CA GLU A 175 -1.86 -17.83 -2.47
C GLU A 175 -1.78 -17.31 -1.03
N LEU A 176 -1.13 -16.15 -0.82
CA LEU A 176 -1.02 -15.53 0.50
C LEU A 176 -2.40 -15.13 1.06
N LYS A 177 -3.29 -14.61 0.20
CA LYS A 177 -4.66 -14.29 0.60
C LYS A 177 -5.44 -15.53 1.00
N GLN A 178 -5.34 -16.62 0.22
CA GLN A 178 -5.98 -17.89 0.54
C GLN A 178 -5.41 -18.49 1.84
N LEU A 179 -4.09 -18.46 2.00
CA LEU A 179 -3.43 -18.92 3.21
C LEU A 179 -3.94 -18.17 4.46
N HIS A 180 -4.02 -16.84 4.38
CA HIS A 180 -4.57 -16.05 5.48
C HIS A 180 -6.02 -16.45 5.81
N GLN A 181 -6.88 -16.62 4.80
CA GLN A 181 -8.28 -17.07 5.01
C GLN A 181 -8.37 -18.45 5.66
N GLN A 182 -7.44 -19.35 5.36
CA GLN A 182 -7.41 -20.71 5.94
C GLN A 182 -6.89 -20.70 7.38
N VAL A 183 -5.91 -19.86 7.69
CA VAL A 183 -5.22 -19.85 8.99
C VAL A 183 -5.85 -18.88 9.96
N GLY A 184 -6.40 -17.76 9.47
CA GLY A 184 -7.11 -16.72 10.24
C GLY A 184 -6.24 -15.95 11.24
N ILE A 185 -4.91 -15.98 11.14
CA ILE A 185 -4.00 -15.30 12.08
C ILE A 185 -4.01 -13.79 11.81
N THR A 186 -4.13 -12.98 12.85
CA THR A 186 -3.96 -11.53 12.78
C THR A 186 -2.66 -11.17 12.08
N THR A 187 -2.74 -10.49 10.94
CA THR A 187 -1.59 -10.27 10.05
C THR A 187 -1.34 -8.79 9.85
N ILE A 188 -0.09 -8.37 10.02
CA ILE A 188 0.38 -7.03 9.66
C ILE A 188 1.45 -7.18 8.58
N TYR A 189 1.18 -6.58 7.43
CA TYR A 189 1.97 -6.69 6.21
C TYR A 189 2.55 -5.33 5.84
N VAL A 190 3.81 -5.28 5.53
CA VAL A 190 4.48 -4.08 5.02
C VAL A 190 4.77 -4.26 3.54
N THR A 191 4.45 -3.27 2.74
CA THR A 191 4.80 -3.22 1.33
C THR A 191 4.97 -1.77 0.84
N HIS A 192 5.61 -1.61 -0.29
CA HIS A 192 5.59 -0.39 -1.10
C HIS A 192 4.76 -0.58 -2.38
N ASP A 193 4.24 -1.79 -2.63
CA ASP A 193 3.41 -2.11 -3.79
C ASP A 193 1.93 -1.82 -3.48
N GLN A 194 1.35 -0.91 -4.26
CA GLN A 194 -0.05 -0.51 -4.11
C GLN A 194 -1.03 -1.63 -4.45
N VAL A 195 -0.68 -2.48 -5.44
CA VAL A 195 -1.54 -3.59 -5.87
C VAL A 195 -1.64 -4.64 -4.77
N GLU A 196 -0.53 -4.92 -4.07
CA GLU A 196 -0.54 -5.80 -2.89
C GLU A 196 -1.46 -5.24 -1.80
N ALA A 197 -1.33 -3.95 -1.48
CA ALA A 197 -2.17 -3.32 -0.48
C ALA A 197 -3.65 -3.35 -0.84
N MET A 198 -4.00 -2.99 -2.07
CA MET A 198 -5.39 -2.96 -2.56
C MET A 198 -6.05 -4.33 -2.62
N THR A 199 -5.26 -5.41 -2.80
CA THR A 199 -5.80 -6.77 -3.01
C THR A 199 -5.80 -7.64 -1.76
N LEU A 200 -4.80 -7.48 -0.87
CA LEU A 200 -4.64 -8.32 0.31
C LEU A 200 -5.38 -7.78 1.53
N ALA A 201 -5.39 -6.45 1.70
CA ALA A 201 -5.80 -5.83 2.95
C ALA A 201 -7.32 -5.88 3.20
N ASP A 202 -7.69 -6.14 4.47
CA ASP A 202 -8.98 -5.73 5.01
C ASP A 202 -8.96 -4.22 5.28
N ARG A 203 -7.83 -3.70 5.80
CA ARG A 203 -7.58 -2.26 5.96
C ARG A 203 -6.15 -1.89 5.63
N ILE A 204 -5.98 -0.69 5.09
CA ILE A 204 -4.70 -0.08 4.78
C ILE A 204 -4.42 1.04 5.77
N VAL A 205 -3.17 1.12 6.25
CA VAL A 205 -2.63 2.26 6.98
C VAL A 205 -1.63 2.96 6.07
N ILE A 206 -1.95 4.17 5.63
CA ILE A 206 -1.06 4.97 4.80
C ILE A 206 -0.19 5.85 5.69
N LEU A 207 1.11 5.75 5.50
CA LEU A 207 2.13 6.44 6.28
C LEU A 207 2.93 7.41 5.41
N GLU A 208 3.18 8.60 5.94
CA GLU A 208 4.14 9.55 5.40
C GLU A 208 4.93 10.20 6.52
N ARG A 209 6.26 10.25 6.38
CA ARG A 209 7.18 10.93 7.33
C ARG A 209 6.92 10.58 8.80
N GLY A 210 6.70 9.30 9.06
CA GLY A 210 6.50 8.79 10.41
C GLY A 210 5.10 9.01 10.99
N LYS A 211 4.13 9.51 10.21
CA LYS A 211 2.75 9.77 10.65
C LYS A 211 1.74 9.03 9.81
N ILE A 212 0.62 8.68 10.41
CA ILE A 212 -0.53 8.12 9.72
C ILE A 212 -1.24 9.25 8.95
N GLN A 213 -1.48 9.03 7.66
CA GLN A 213 -2.22 9.94 6.80
C GLN A 213 -3.69 9.53 6.69
N GLN A 214 -3.95 8.23 6.56
CA GLN A 214 -5.31 7.69 6.50
C GLN A 214 -5.30 6.20 6.86
N ILE A 215 -6.40 5.74 7.47
CA ILE A 215 -6.71 4.32 7.70
C ILE A 215 -8.11 4.04 7.15
N GLY A 216 -8.26 2.96 6.40
CA GLY A 216 -9.56 2.56 5.86
C GLY A 216 -9.51 1.29 5.02
N GLU A 217 -10.67 0.89 4.53
CA GLU A 217 -10.78 -0.17 3.53
C GLU A 217 -10.14 0.30 2.21
N PRO A 218 -9.49 -0.60 1.44
CA PRO A 218 -8.77 -0.22 0.22
C PRO A 218 -9.59 0.64 -0.74
N GLN A 219 -10.80 0.18 -1.10
CA GLN A 219 -11.67 0.88 -2.04
C GLN A 219 -12.18 2.22 -1.48
N SER A 220 -12.45 2.30 -0.17
CA SER A 220 -12.86 3.53 0.48
C SER A 220 -11.76 4.59 0.43
N ILE A 221 -10.50 4.22 0.71
CA ILE A 221 -9.38 5.16 0.63
C ILE A 221 -9.17 5.64 -0.81
N TYR A 222 -9.29 4.73 -1.80
CA TYR A 222 -9.15 5.08 -3.22
C TYR A 222 -10.23 6.06 -3.67
N ALA A 223 -11.49 5.81 -3.25
CA ALA A 223 -12.64 6.65 -3.59
C ALA A 223 -12.67 7.97 -2.79
N HIS A 224 -12.16 7.98 -1.55
CA HIS A 224 -12.25 9.12 -0.64
C HIS A 224 -10.89 9.39 0.04
N PRO A 225 -9.85 9.78 -0.71
CA PRO A 225 -8.55 10.11 -0.13
C PRO A 225 -8.68 11.32 0.81
N ALA A 226 -8.07 11.24 1.99
CA ALA A 226 -8.15 12.30 2.99
C ALA A 226 -7.36 13.56 2.60
N ASN A 227 -6.33 13.40 1.79
CA ASN A 227 -5.47 14.50 1.35
C ASN A 227 -4.82 14.20 0.00
N ARG A 228 -4.16 15.21 -0.58
CA ARG A 228 -3.44 15.13 -1.86
C ARG A 228 -2.38 14.03 -1.89
N MET A 229 -1.65 13.85 -0.77
CA MET A 229 -0.63 12.79 -0.68
C MET A 229 -1.25 11.41 -0.86
N VAL A 230 -2.32 11.10 -0.16
CA VAL A 230 -3.04 9.83 -0.28
C VAL A 230 -3.61 9.65 -1.69
N ALA A 231 -4.20 10.71 -2.27
CA ALA A 231 -4.79 10.70 -3.60
C ALA A 231 -3.77 10.37 -4.69
N THR A 232 -2.55 10.92 -4.58
CA THR A 232 -1.46 10.70 -5.53
C THR A 232 -0.64 9.44 -5.24
N PHE A 233 -0.66 8.97 -3.99
CA PHE A 233 0.04 7.75 -3.61
C PHE A 233 -0.71 6.49 -4.06
N LEU A 234 -2.05 6.45 -3.97
CA LEU A 234 -2.85 5.31 -4.42
C LEU A 234 -3.40 5.53 -5.83
N GLY A 235 -3.04 4.62 -6.70
CA GLY A 235 -3.41 4.60 -8.13
C GLY A 235 -2.18 4.58 -9.03
N ASN A 236 -2.26 3.77 -10.08
CA ASN A 236 -1.23 3.72 -11.13
C ASN A 236 -1.92 3.71 -12.51
N PRO A 237 -1.86 4.86 -13.21
CA PRO A 237 -1.16 6.11 -12.87
C PRO A 237 -1.74 6.85 -11.66
N PRO A 238 -0.96 7.76 -11.03
CA PRO A 238 -1.43 8.57 -9.92
C PRO A 238 -2.53 9.55 -10.34
N MET A 239 -3.32 10.04 -9.37
CA MET A 239 -4.28 11.12 -9.60
C MET A 239 -3.58 12.34 -10.20
N ASN A 240 -4.15 12.92 -11.25
CA ASN A 240 -3.70 14.20 -11.80
C ASN A 240 -4.05 15.33 -10.83
N ILE A 241 -3.10 16.24 -10.62
CA ILE A 241 -3.27 17.42 -9.77
C ILE A 241 -3.05 18.66 -10.61
N LEU A 242 -4.06 19.53 -10.68
CA LEU A 242 -4.07 20.74 -11.47
C LEU A 242 -4.19 21.96 -10.56
N PRO A 243 -3.23 22.88 -10.58
CA PRO A 243 -3.34 24.15 -9.83
C PRO A 243 -4.34 25.07 -10.53
N VAL A 244 -5.48 25.31 -9.90
CA VAL A 244 -6.58 26.08 -10.48
C VAL A 244 -6.94 27.29 -9.62
N THR A 245 -7.53 28.33 -10.26
CA THR A 245 -8.11 29.48 -9.59
C THR A 245 -9.62 29.50 -9.84
N TYR A 246 -10.41 29.59 -8.79
CA TYR A 246 -11.87 29.67 -8.90
C TYR A 246 -12.31 31.12 -9.18
N THR A 247 -13.09 31.33 -10.24
CA THR A 247 -13.66 32.62 -10.59
C THR A 247 -14.90 32.43 -11.48
N ASN A 248 -15.98 33.16 -11.23
CA ASN A 248 -17.19 33.15 -12.05
C ASN A 248 -17.73 31.73 -12.34
N ASP A 249 -17.97 30.94 -11.29
CA ASP A 249 -18.52 29.58 -11.34
C ASP A 249 -17.70 28.58 -12.19
N ALA A 250 -16.40 28.82 -12.29
CA ALA A 250 -15.48 27.92 -12.97
C ALA A 250 -14.08 27.94 -12.35
N PHE A 251 -13.36 26.86 -12.61
CA PHE A 251 -11.93 26.76 -12.35
C PHE A 251 -11.13 27.16 -13.59
N HIS A 252 -10.22 28.09 -13.41
CA HIS A 252 -9.35 28.57 -14.48
C HIS A 252 -7.96 27.96 -14.37
N LEU A 253 -7.46 27.47 -15.50
CA LEU A 253 -6.15 26.84 -15.63
C LEU A 253 -5.53 27.25 -16.97
N GLU A 254 -4.45 28.06 -16.95
CA GLU A 254 -3.71 28.49 -18.14
C GLU A 254 -4.62 28.96 -19.29
N GLY A 255 -5.55 29.88 -18.98
CA GLY A 255 -6.51 30.42 -19.95
C GLY A 255 -7.66 29.50 -20.35
N GLN A 256 -7.67 28.27 -19.85
CA GLN A 256 -8.75 27.30 -20.10
C GLN A 256 -9.73 27.27 -18.91
N LYS A 257 -10.96 26.82 -19.17
CA LYS A 257 -12.05 26.90 -18.20
C LYS A 257 -12.65 25.52 -17.96
N ILE A 258 -12.66 25.08 -16.69
CA ILE A 258 -13.30 23.87 -16.23
C ILE A 258 -14.56 24.30 -15.44
N PRO A 259 -15.77 23.86 -15.82
CA PRO A 259 -16.97 24.21 -15.08
C PRO A 259 -16.90 23.76 -13.61
N CYS A 260 -17.39 24.59 -12.69
CA CYS A 260 -17.53 24.20 -11.31
C CYS A 260 -18.79 23.35 -11.14
N PRO A 261 -18.76 22.18 -10.46
CA PRO A 261 -19.95 21.44 -10.08
C PRO A 261 -20.93 22.32 -9.28
N SER A 262 -22.22 22.27 -9.60
CA SER A 262 -23.24 23.08 -8.94
C SER A 262 -23.32 22.85 -7.42
N THR A 263 -22.86 21.69 -6.95
CA THR A 263 -22.79 21.33 -5.53
C THR A 263 -21.72 22.09 -4.74
N LEU A 264 -20.82 22.82 -5.42
CA LEU A 264 -19.66 23.51 -4.82
C LEU A 264 -19.84 25.03 -4.80
N GLY A 265 -20.62 25.62 -5.71
CA GLY A 265 -20.59 27.06 -6.01
C GLY A 265 -20.79 27.99 -4.83
N ASP A 266 -21.68 27.63 -3.89
CA ASP A 266 -22.03 28.48 -2.74
C ASP A 266 -20.95 28.51 -1.64
N SER A 267 -19.98 27.62 -1.68
CA SER A 267 -18.93 27.49 -0.65
C SER A 267 -17.57 28.06 -1.05
N LEU A 268 -17.39 28.48 -2.32
CA LEU A 268 -16.12 28.94 -2.86
C LEU A 268 -16.11 30.47 -3.04
N HIS A 269 -14.94 31.08 -2.85
CA HIS A 269 -14.73 32.53 -3.02
C HIS A 269 -13.93 32.82 -4.29
N ALA A 270 -14.35 33.85 -5.04
CA ALA A 270 -13.65 34.27 -6.25
C ALA A 270 -12.18 34.65 -5.94
N GLY A 271 -11.27 34.16 -6.80
CA GLY A 271 -9.82 34.32 -6.62
C GLY A 271 -9.16 33.27 -5.73
N GLN A 272 -9.90 32.34 -5.17
CA GLN A 272 -9.36 31.25 -4.35
C GLN A 272 -8.60 30.22 -5.22
N HIS A 273 -7.42 29.79 -4.73
CA HIS A 273 -6.59 28.77 -5.37
C HIS A 273 -6.85 27.40 -4.79
N PHE A 274 -6.84 26.37 -5.66
CA PHE A 274 -7.01 24.98 -5.29
C PHE A 274 -6.06 24.08 -6.09
N ASP A 275 -5.76 22.92 -5.53
CA ASP A 275 -5.25 21.77 -6.26
C ASP A 275 -6.45 20.89 -6.67
N LEU A 276 -6.86 20.97 -7.94
CA LEU A 276 -7.94 20.14 -8.49
C LEU A 276 -7.38 18.75 -8.83
N GLY A 277 -7.96 17.72 -8.21
CA GLY A 277 -7.61 16.33 -8.45
C GLY A 277 -8.60 15.64 -9.38
N ILE A 278 -8.09 14.89 -10.35
CA ILE A 278 -8.89 14.01 -11.22
C ILE A 278 -8.11 12.73 -11.54
N ARG A 279 -8.76 11.57 -11.42
CA ARG A 279 -8.12 10.31 -11.78
C ARG A 279 -8.03 10.14 -13.29
N PRO A 280 -6.97 9.48 -13.81
CA PRO A 280 -6.77 9.26 -15.26
C PRO A 280 -7.96 8.61 -15.96
N GLU A 281 -8.64 7.67 -15.30
CA GLU A 281 -9.82 6.94 -15.81
C GLU A 281 -11.11 7.78 -15.85
N HIS A 282 -11.11 8.96 -15.22
CA HIS A 282 -12.23 9.90 -15.23
C HIS A 282 -12.04 11.06 -16.23
N ILE A 283 -11.05 10.94 -17.11
CA ILE A 283 -10.79 11.87 -18.19
C ILE A 283 -11.15 11.19 -19.51
N ARG A 284 -11.93 11.86 -20.35
CA ARG A 284 -12.39 11.34 -21.64
C ARG A 284 -11.93 12.24 -22.79
N VAL A 285 -11.64 11.64 -23.93
CA VAL A 285 -11.47 12.40 -25.19
C VAL A 285 -12.85 12.74 -25.73
N SER A 286 -13.14 14.01 -25.94
CA SER A 286 -14.46 14.50 -26.35
C SER A 286 -14.36 15.85 -27.05
N GLU A 287 -15.26 16.10 -28.01
CA GLU A 287 -15.39 17.41 -28.67
C GLU A 287 -15.90 18.49 -27.69
N ASP A 288 -16.75 18.10 -26.72
CA ASP A 288 -17.15 18.96 -25.60
C ASP A 288 -16.05 19.01 -24.54
N ALA A 289 -14.93 19.60 -24.92
CA ALA A 289 -13.72 19.58 -24.11
C ALA A 289 -13.67 20.72 -23.09
N HIS A 290 -13.28 20.40 -21.87
CA HIS A 290 -12.88 21.38 -20.85
C HIS A 290 -11.43 21.82 -21.00
N LEU A 291 -10.57 20.94 -21.54
CA LEU A 291 -9.16 21.17 -21.73
C LEU A 291 -8.74 20.80 -23.16
N ILE A 292 -7.94 21.65 -23.77
CA ILE A 292 -7.25 21.36 -25.03
C ILE A 292 -5.79 21.08 -24.68
N THR A 293 -5.30 19.91 -25.06
CA THR A 293 -3.96 19.44 -24.71
C THR A 293 -3.20 18.95 -25.94
N GLU A 294 -1.91 18.73 -25.78
CA GLU A 294 -1.04 18.11 -26.78
C GLU A 294 -0.50 16.79 -26.26
N VAL A 295 -0.57 15.74 -27.07
CA VAL A 295 -0.03 14.42 -26.74
C VAL A 295 1.48 14.47 -26.67
N SER A 296 2.08 14.10 -25.54
CA SER A 296 3.53 14.01 -25.38
C SER A 296 4.07 12.58 -25.51
N VAL A 297 3.37 11.61 -24.90
CA VAL A 297 3.77 10.19 -24.91
C VAL A 297 2.52 9.32 -24.99
N VAL A 298 2.62 8.23 -25.77
CA VAL A 298 1.57 7.20 -25.88
C VAL A 298 2.17 5.87 -25.47
N GLU A 299 1.59 5.21 -24.47
CA GLU A 299 2.03 3.93 -23.93
C GLU A 299 0.90 2.88 -24.07
N PRO A 300 0.89 2.07 -25.14
CA PRO A 300 -0.08 0.99 -25.30
C PRO A 300 0.21 -0.14 -24.30
N LEU A 301 -0.73 -0.43 -23.41
CA LEU A 301 -0.61 -1.48 -22.38
C LEU A 301 -1.41 -2.76 -22.71
N GLY A 302 -1.90 -2.88 -23.96
CA GLY A 302 -2.67 -4.00 -24.46
C GLY A 302 -4.17 -3.85 -24.17
N ARG A 303 -4.59 -3.91 -22.91
CA ARG A 303 -6.00 -3.73 -22.50
C ARG A 303 -6.47 -2.27 -22.49
N GLU A 304 -5.52 -1.33 -22.43
CA GLU A 304 -5.74 0.11 -22.35
C GLU A 304 -4.53 0.85 -22.95
N THR A 305 -4.71 2.10 -23.26
CA THR A 305 -3.60 2.98 -23.66
C THR A 305 -3.48 4.11 -22.64
N LEU A 306 -2.29 4.29 -22.09
CA LEU A 306 -1.97 5.43 -21.26
C LEU A 306 -1.39 6.54 -22.12
N ILE A 307 -2.00 7.72 -22.07
CA ILE A 307 -1.56 8.89 -22.80
C ILE A 307 -1.08 9.94 -21.80
N ARG A 308 0.15 10.43 -21.99
CA ARG A 308 0.61 11.60 -21.26
C ARG A 308 0.45 12.81 -22.17
N VAL A 309 -0.30 13.81 -21.69
CA VAL A 309 -0.55 15.05 -22.40
C VAL A 309 0.04 16.26 -21.68
N LYS A 310 0.27 17.33 -22.41
CA LYS A 310 0.72 18.62 -21.90
C LYS A 310 -0.35 19.68 -22.14
N LEU A 311 -0.54 20.59 -21.19
CA LEU A 311 -1.29 21.81 -21.45
C LEU A 311 -0.43 22.77 -22.28
N PRO A 312 -1.03 23.46 -23.28
CA PRO A 312 -0.37 24.58 -23.94
C PRO A 312 -0.15 25.69 -22.90
N MET A 313 1.07 26.16 -22.78
CA MET A 313 1.46 27.12 -21.74
C MET A 313 2.28 28.26 -22.36
N GLU A 314 2.31 29.40 -21.69
CA GLU A 314 3.25 30.48 -21.98
C GLU A 314 4.69 30.04 -21.62
N GLU A 315 5.69 30.52 -22.36
CA GLU A 315 7.10 30.05 -22.32
C GLU A 315 7.77 30.10 -20.92
N ARG A 316 7.15 30.69 -19.90
CA ARG A 316 7.73 30.90 -18.57
C ARG A 316 7.07 30.11 -17.43
N SER A 317 6.00 29.37 -17.69
CA SER A 317 5.28 28.59 -16.67
C SER A 317 5.78 27.14 -16.60
N PRO A 318 5.77 26.48 -15.42
CA PRO A 318 6.14 25.08 -15.30
C PRO A 318 5.14 24.20 -16.06
N GLN A 319 5.63 23.31 -16.92
CA GLN A 319 4.82 22.44 -17.77
C GLN A 319 3.86 21.58 -16.95
N ILE A 320 2.55 21.76 -17.15
CA ILE A 320 1.52 20.90 -16.56
C ILE A 320 1.29 19.70 -17.47
N THR A 321 1.39 18.50 -16.88
CA THR A 321 1.16 17.23 -17.57
C THR A 321 0.03 16.46 -16.91
N LEU A 322 -0.78 15.75 -17.72
CA LEU A 322 -1.81 14.84 -17.25
C LEU A 322 -1.59 13.44 -17.83
N ASN A 323 -1.94 12.44 -17.04
CA ASN A 323 -2.10 11.08 -17.50
C ASN A 323 -3.58 10.83 -17.81
N VAL A 324 -3.86 10.26 -18.97
CA VAL A 324 -5.21 9.93 -19.44
C VAL A 324 -5.24 8.46 -19.81
N GLN A 325 -6.19 7.73 -19.25
CA GLN A 325 -6.39 6.32 -19.56
C GLN A 325 -7.54 6.18 -20.55
N VAL A 326 -7.25 5.58 -21.73
CA VAL A 326 -8.21 5.47 -22.83
C VAL A 326 -8.30 4.03 -23.35
N SER A 327 -9.34 3.78 -24.17
CA SER A 327 -9.46 2.52 -24.91
C SER A 327 -8.24 2.26 -25.80
N PRO A 328 -7.78 1.00 -25.93
CA PRO A 328 -6.69 0.62 -26.83
C PRO A 328 -6.99 0.90 -28.31
N ASP A 329 -8.27 1.12 -28.66
CA ASP A 329 -8.69 1.40 -30.03
C ASP A 329 -8.41 2.86 -30.45
N LEU A 330 -8.23 3.77 -29.52
CA LEU A 330 -7.92 5.16 -29.80
C LEU A 330 -6.54 5.29 -30.43
N ARG A 331 -6.50 5.85 -31.65
CA ARG A 331 -5.26 6.08 -32.42
C ARG A 331 -4.86 7.54 -32.30
N VAL A 332 -3.79 7.78 -31.56
CA VAL A 332 -3.16 9.10 -31.38
C VAL A 332 -1.65 8.94 -31.41
N ILE A 333 -0.96 9.99 -31.85
CA ILE A 333 0.50 10.05 -31.86
C ILE A 333 1.00 11.28 -31.12
N SER A 334 2.26 11.30 -30.77
CA SER A 334 2.90 12.45 -30.12
C SER A 334 2.81 13.68 -31.03
N GLY A 335 2.42 14.81 -30.44
CA GLY A 335 2.16 16.07 -31.14
C GLY A 335 0.68 16.29 -31.51
N ASP A 336 -0.15 15.27 -31.44
CA ASP A 336 -1.58 15.44 -31.72
C ASP A 336 -2.24 16.36 -30.70
N ARG A 337 -3.18 17.19 -31.17
CA ARG A 337 -4.05 17.98 -30.31
C ARG A 337 -5.17 17.09 -29.77
N LEU A 338 -5.28 16.99 -28.45
CA LEU A 338 -6.24 16.12 -27.79
C LEU A 338 -7.21 16.92 -26.93
N PRO A 339 -8.50 17.01 -27.32
CA PRO A 339 -9.53 17.65 -26.51
C PRO A 339 -10.01 16.70 -25.41
N LEU A 340 -10.01 17.18 -24.15
CA LEU A 340 -10.32 16.40 -22.97
C LEU A 340 -11.52 16.96 -22.19
N SER A 341 -12.44 16.08 -21.86
CA SER A 341 -13.55 16.33 -20.92
C SER A 341 -13.28 15.63 -19.60
N LEU A 342 -13.41 16.35 -18.51
CA LEU A 342 -13.29 15.85 -17.15
C LEU A 342 -14.65 15.43 -16.60
N ASP A 343 -14.75 14.30 -15.91
CA ASP A 343 -15.95 13.91 -15.18
C ASP A 343 -16.09 14.79 -13.93
N LEU A 344 -16.95 15.82 -14.01
CA LEU A 344 -17.09 16.84 -12.97
C LEU A 344 -17.61 16.27 -11.64
N ASP A 345 -18.34 15.16 -11.66
CA ASP A 345 -18.84 14.49 -10.46
C ASP A 345 -17.76 13.69 -9.73
N ARG A 346 -16.59 13.53 -10.36
CA ARG A 346 -15.42 12.79 -9.85
C ARG A 346 -14.23 13.69 -9.57
N LEU A 347 -14.42 14.98 -9.47
CA LEU A 347 -13.39 15.94 -9.10
C LEU A 347 -13.11 15.92 -7.60
N PHE A 348 -11.87 16.23 -7.26
CA PHE A 348 -11.44 16.51 -5.90
C PHE A 348 -10.88 17.93 -5.83
N LEU A 349 -11.05 18.59 -4.68
CA LEU A 349 -10.35 19.81 -4.38
C LEU A 349 -9.51 19.63 -3.12
N PHE A 350 -8.26 20.02 -3.20
CA PHE A 350 -7.35 20.02 -2.07
C PHE A 350 -6.86 21.46 -1.80
N ASP A 351 -6.65 21.75 -0.55
CA ASP A 351 -5.97 22.98 -0.14
C ASP A 351 -4.51 22.95 -0.63
N PRO A 352 -4.05 23.94 -1.39
CA PRO A 352 -2.71 23.90 -2.00
C PRO A 352 -1.57 23.97 -0.98
N THR A 353 -1.83 24.51 0.22
CA THR A 353 -0.83 24.66 1.29
C THR A 353 -0.76 23.43 2.18
N THR A 354 -1.89 22.97 2.67
CA THR A 354 -1.96 21.83 3.62
C THR A 354 -2.09 20.49 2.93
N GLY A 355 -2.57 20.47 1.67
CA GLY A 355 -2.90 19.27 0.94
C GLY A 355 -4.19 18.57 1.41
N GLN A 356 -4.89 19.11 2.40
CA GLN A 356 -6.12 18.50 2.91
C GLN A 356 -7.23 18.58 1.88
N ARG A 357 -8.08 17.54 1.84
CA ARG A 357 -9.24 17.50 0.95
C ARG A 357 -10.29 18.51 1.42
N ILE A 358 -10.75 19.34 0.49
CA ILE A 358 -11.85 20.29 0.68
C ILE A 358 -13.14 19.70 0.10
N TYR A 359 -13.05 19.02 -1.06
CA TYR A 359 -14.19 18.42 -1.76
C TYR A 359 -13.81 17.06 -2.38
N PRO A 360 -14.76 16.08 -2.45
CA PRO A 360 -16.06 16.09 -1.81
C PRO A 360 -15.95 16.12 -0.28
N THR A 361 -16.89 16.79 0.36
CA THR A 361 -17.05 16.72 1.82
C THR A 361 -17.48 15.30 2.17
N GLY A 362 -16.67 14.58 2.96
CA GLY A 362 -16.84 13.18 3.31
C GLY A 362 -17.99 12.91 4.26
#